data_9f5b749d7bff6d5b0b74d44f6e6d382a
#
_entry.id   9f5b749d7bff6d5b0b74d44f6e6d382a
#
_cell.length_a   1.000
_cell.length_b   1.000
_cell.length_c   1.000
_cell.angle_alpha   90.00
_cell.angle_beta   90.00
_cell.angle_gamma   90.00
#
_symmetry.space_group_name_H-M   'P 1'
#
loop_
_entity.id
_entity.type
_entity.pdbx_description
1 polymer ?
#
loop_
_entity_poly.entity_id
_entity_poly.type
_entity_poly.pdbx_seq_one_letter_code
_entity_poly.pdbx_strand_id
1 'polypeptide(L)'
;MSISHRLFKHGMVLLAATFIVVGCAMVPTDDIKISSESDPKANLKGYKTYNWAGSAALVYDPAGQWEPPEIDLDSEFRFLIDREMRAKGFTQSAANPDLLVGYVAGIDMDSIEYKKNPESKIKVLQNVPKGALVVVLIDTDTLFPVWAGEALAEVQKNITAESTKGRLDYAVSKMFAEMPR
;
A
#
# COMPACT_ATOMS: atom_id res chain seq x y z
N MET A 1 -78.11 -0.32 34.13
CA MET A 1 -77.64 0.40 32.93
C MET A 1 -76.11 0.50 33.03
N SER A 2 -75.43 -0.37 32.34
CA SER A 2 -73.97 -0.59 32.48
C SER A 2 -73.28 -0.14 31.18
N ILE A 3 -72.34 0.77 31.32
CA ILE A 3 -71.49 1.20 30.21
C ILE A 3 -70.11 0.70 30.47
N SER A 4 -69.73 -0.25 29.62
CA SER A 4 -68.45 -0.90 29.60
C SER A 4 -67.39 0.02 28.95
N HIS A 5 -66.37 0.43 29.69
CA HIS A 5 -65.19 1.07 29.15
C HIS A 5 -64.11 0.02 28.79
N ARG A 6 -63.94 -0.23 27.50
CA ARG A 6 -62.81 -0.99 26.98
C ARG A 6 -61.59 -0.08 26.91
N LEU A 7 -60.64 -0.30 27.80
CA LEU A 7 -59.31 0.27 27.77
C LEU A 7 -58.51 -0.40 26.65
N PHE A 8 -58.22 0.37 25.63
CA PHE A 8 -57.36 -0.04 24.53
C PHE A 8 -55.89 0.16 25.00
N LYS A 9 -55.25 -0.98 25.32
CA LYS A 9 -53.80 -0.96 25.65
C LYS A 9 -53.01 -0.88 24.35
N HIS A 10 -52.48 0.29 24.04
CA HIS A 10 -51.51 0.45 22.97
C HIS A 10 -50.14 0.02 23.52
N GLY A 11 -49.69 -1.18 23.13
CA GLY A 11 -48.34 -1.62 23.34
C GLY A 11 -47.42 -0.91 22.33
N MET A 12 -46.68 0.06 22.85
CA MET A 12 -45.64 0.73 22.09
C MET A 12 -44.40 -0.18 22.06
N VAL A 13 -44.21 -0.89 20.95
CA VAL A 13 -42.99 -1.68 20.67
C VAL A 13 -41.88 -0.69 20.32
N LEU A 14 -40.97 -0.43 21.26
CA LEU A 14 -39.76 0.32 21.02
C LEU A 14 -38.79 -0.58 20.22
N LEU A 15 -38.72 -0.39 18.91
CA LEU A 15 -37.70 -1.02 18.05
C LEU A 15 -36.39 -0.28 18.27
N ALA A 16 -35.55 -0.81 19.17
CA ALA A 16 -34.19 -0.32 19.34
C ALA A 16 -33.35 -0.72 18.11
N ALA A 17 -33.22 0.19 17.15
CA ALA A 17 -32.31 0.04 16.04
C ALA A 17 -30.88 0.17 16.57
N THR A 18 -30.23 -0.95 16.82
CA THR A 18 -28.80 -1.00 17.15
C THR A 18 -28.02 -0.67 15.87
N PHE A 19 -27.57 0.57 15.74
CA PHE A 19 -26.58 0.96 14.74
C PHE A 19 -25.26 0.31 15.11
N ILE A 20 -24.93 -0.79 14.44
CA ILE A 20 -23.57 -1.34 14.45
C ILE A 20 -22.72 -0.38 13.62
N VAL A 21 -22.03 0.54 14.30
CA VAL A 21 -20.97 1.34 13.68
C VAL A 21 -19.82 0.39 13.43
N VAL A 22 -19.74 -0.17 12.22
CA VAL A 22 -18.54 -0.83 11.75
C VAL A 22 -17.49 0.26 11.59
N GLY A 23 -16.69 0.47 12.64
CA GLY A 23 -15.52 1.33 12.59
C GLY A 23 -14.56 0.73 11.58
N CYS A 24 -14.41 1.36 10.42
CA CYS A 24 -13.28 1.11 9.57
C CYS A 24 -12.03 1.44 10.40
N ALA A 25 -11.29 0.43 10.83
CA ALA A 25 -9.99 0.63 11.45
C ALA A 25 -9.11 1.33 10.40
N MET A 26 -8.81 2.61 10.62
CA MET A 26 -7.90 3.34 9.73
C MET A 26 -6.53 2.69 9.83
N VAL A 27 -6.04 2.20 8.70
CA VAL A 27 -4.69 1.66 8.60
C VAL A 27 -3.69 2.83 8.71
N PRO A 28 -2.74 2.81 9.68
CA PRO A 28 -1.76 3.89 9.83
C PRO A 28 -0.83 3.94 8.62
N THR A 29 -0.73 5.11 7.98
CA THR A 29 0.08 5.35 6.78
C THR A 29 0.94 6.61 6.87
N ASP A 30 0.95 7.30 8.01
CA ASP A 30 1.64 8.58 8.20
C ASP A 30 3.17 8.47 8.11
N ASP A 31 3.70 7.26 8.34
CA ASP A 31 5.12 6.94 8.23
C ASP A 31 5.56 6.61 6.79
N ILE A 32 4.60 6.41 5.86
CA ILE A 32 4.89 6.03 4.49
C ILE A 32 5.27 7.27 3.68
N LYS A 33 6.50 7.27 3.19
CA LYS A 33 7.03 8.32 2.31
C LYS A 33 7.04 7.81 0.89
N ILE A 34 6.54 8.61 -0.03
CA ILE A 34 6.45 8.30 -1.46
C ILE A 34 7.33 9.26 -2.22
N SER A 35 8.00 8.76 -3.24
CA SER A 35 8.68 9.55 -4.27
C SER A 35 8.58 8.87 -5.62
N SER A 36 8.67 9.63 -6.69
CA SER A 36 8.75 9.07 -8.04
C SER A 36 9.62 9.95 -8.95
N GLU A 37 10.23 9.30 -9.92
CA GLU A 37 11.02 9.95 -10.95
C GLU A 37 10.62 9.46 -12.33
N SER A 38 10.64 10.34 -13.31
CA SER A 38 10.38 10.01 -14.72
C SER A 38 11.51 10.54 -15.58
N ASP A 39 11.89 9.77 -16.59
CA ASP A 39 12.76 10.31 -17.62
C ASP A 39 12.03 11.46 -18.35
N PRO A 40 12.56 12.69 -18.31
CA PRO A 40 11.92 13.83 -18.96
C PRO A 40 11.83 13.72 -20.48
N LYS A 41 12.57 12.79 -21.09
CA LYS A 41 12.54 12.50 -22.52
C LYS A 41 11.53 11.40 -22.87
N ALA A 42 11.08 10.62 -21.91
CA ALA A 42 10.11 9.55 -22.15
C ALA A 42 8.70 10.10 -22.40
N ASN A 43 8.06 9.62 -23.44
CA ASN A 43 6.67 9.93 -23.72
C ASN A 43 5.78 8.83 -23.14
N LEU A 44 5.48 8.92 -21.84
CA LEU A 44 4.65 7.93 -21.13
C LEU A 44 3.26 7.75 -21.75
N LYS A 45 2.73 8.75 -22.46
CA LYS A 45 1.45 8.66 -23.19
C LYS A 45 1.53 7.78 -24.44
N GLY A 46 2.72 7.58 -24.97
CA GLY A 46 2.97 6.76 -26.15
C GLY A 46 2.82 5.25 -25.87
N TYR A 47 3.21 4.82 -24.69
CA TYR A 47 3.16 3.41 -24.28
C TYR A 47 1.72 2.96 -24.00
N LYS A 48 1.37 1.75 -24.40
CA LYS A 48 0.03 1.15 -24.25
C LYS A 48 0.05 -0.19 -23.56
N THR A 49 1.13 -0.93 -23.73
CA THR A 49 1.23 -2.31 -23.27
C THR A 49 2.40 -2.50 -22.32
N TYR A 50 2.26 -3.46 -21.42
CA TYR A 50 3.34 -3.87 -20.55
C TYR A 50 3.39 -5.39 -20.35
N ASN A 51 4.52 -5.87 -19.88
CA ASN A 51 4.68 -7.22 -19.35
C ASN A 51 5.57 -7.20 -18.11
N TRP A 52 5.55 -8.25 -17.33
CA TRP A 52 6.41 -8.39 -16.17
C TRP A 52 7.83 -8.77 -16.55
N ALA A 53 8.81 -8.05 -16.02
CA ALA A 53 10.23 -8.41 -16.10
C ALA A 53 10.62 -9.36 -14.97
N GLY A 54 10.17 -9.05 -13.74
CA GLY A 54 10.49 -9.83 -12.56
C GLY A 54 10.27 -9.06 -11.28
N SER A 55 10.60 -9.72 -10.16
CA SER A 55 10.57 -9.16 -8.82
C SER A 55 11.76 -9.67 -8.00
N ALA A 56 12.16 -8.91 -7.00
CA ALA A 56 13.15 -9.34 -6.01
C ALA A 56 12.71 -8.91 -4.61
N ALA A 57 13.04 -9.73 -3.63
CA ALA A 57 12.90 -9.40 -2.21
C ALA A 57 14.27 -9.45 -1.55
N LEU A 58 14.57 -8.43 -0.75
CA LEU A 58 15.81 -8.28 0.00
C LEU A 58 15.50 -8.13 1.48
N VAL A 59 16.08 -8.96 2.33
CA VAL A 59 15.89 -8.89 3.77
C VAL A 59 17.25 -8.79 4.44
N TYR A 60 17.48 -7.67 5.14
CA TYR A 60 18.62 -7.49 6.02
C TYR A 60 18.13 -7.55 7.46
N ASP A 61 18.33 -8.69 8.08
CA ASP A 61 17.89 -8.96 9.46
C ASP A 61 18.90 -9.90 10.17
N PRO A 62 20.06 -9.36 10.56
CA PRO A 62 21.12 -10.17 11.18
C PRO A 62 20.73 -10.77 12.52
N ALA A 63 19.73 -10.20 13.20
CA ALA A 63 19.24 -10.67 14.50
C ALA A 63 18.02 -11.62 14.40
N GLY A 64 17.48 -11.85 13.20
CA GLY A 64 16.32 -12.74 12.99
C GLY A 64 15.04 -12.25 13.69
N GLN A 65 14.79 -10.95 13.67
CA GLN A 65 13.67 -10.33 14.38
C GLN A 65 12.46 -10.07 13.48
N TRP A 66 12.63 -10.14 12.17
CA TRP A 66 11.54 -9.88 11.23
C TRP A 66 10.69 -11.13 11.05
N GLU A 67 9.42 -10.98 11.31
CA GLU A 67 8.41 -11.98 11.01
C GLU A 67 7.63 -11.54 9.78
N PRO A 68 7.69 -12.32 8.66
CA PRO A 68 6.91 -11.99 7.48
C PRO A 68 5.41 -12.09 7.77
N PRO A 69 4.58 -11.19 7.20
CA PRO A 69 3.14 -11.31 7.35
C PRO A 69 2.61 -12.61 6.69
N GLU A 70 1.51 -13.14 7.23
CA GLU A 70 0.87 -14.36 6.71
C GLU A 70 0.08 -14.11 5.40
N ILE A 71 0.75 -13.50 4.41
CA ILE A 71 0.18 -13.25 3.07
C ILE A 71 1.26 -13.50 2.02
N ASP A 72 0.82 -13.84 0.82
CA ASP A 72 1.69 -13.88 -0.36
C ASP A 72 1.95 -12.45 -0.83
N LEU A 73 3.08 -11.89 -0.40
CA LEU A 73 3.48 -10.52 -0.73
C LEU A 73 3.73 -10.33 -2.23
N ASP A 74 4.30 -11.32 -2.94
CA ASP A 74 4.54 -11.20 -4.39
C ASP A 74 3.22 -11.09 -5.15
N SER A 75 2.28 -11.97 -4.85
CA SER A 75 0.93 -11.91 -5.44
C SER A 75 0.21 -10.61 -5.11
N GLU A 76 0.33 -10.09 -3.89
CA GLU A 76 -0.29 -8.82 -3.50
C GLU A 76 0.34 -7.63 -4.24
N PHE A 77 1.67 -7.53 -4.32
CA PHE A 77 2.35 -6.48 -5.08
C PHE A 77 1.95 -6.50 -6.55
N ARG A 78 1.96 -7.68 -7.19
CA ARG A 78 1.56 -7.82 -8.59
C ARG A 78 0.12 -7.39 -8.81
N PHE A 79 -0.80 -7.81 -7.95
CA PHE A 79 -2.20 -7.42 -8.03
C PHE A 79 -2.38 -5.91 -7.96
N LEU A 80 -1.72 -5.25 -6.99
CA LEU A 80 -1.81 -3.80 -6.79
C LEU A 80 -1.19 -3.02 -7.96
N ILE A 81 0.00 -3.43 -8.41
CA ILE A 81 0.69 -2.79 -9.53
C ILE A 81 -0.12 -2.95 -10.83
N ASP A 82 -0.62 -4.16 -11.11
CA ASP A 82 -1.46 -4.41 -12.30
C ASP A 82 -2.76 -3.58 -12.26
N ARG A 83 -3.35 -3.39 -11.10
CA ARG A 83 -4.51 -2.52 -10.92
C ARG A 83 -4.19 -1.08 -11.32
N GLU A 84 -3.09 -0.53 -10.81
CA GLU A 84 -2.68 0.85 -11.11
C GLU A 84 -2.24 1.01 -12.57
N MET A 85 -1.53 0.04 -13.14
CA MET A 85 -1.19 0.03 -14.57
C MET A 85 -2.45 0.09 -15.43
N ARG A 86 -3.48 -0.72 -15.13
CA ARG A 86 -4.77 -0.67 -15.84
C ARG A 86 -5.48 0.68 -15.63
N ALA A 87 -5.47 1.22 -14.42
CA ALA A 87 -6.06 2.54 -14.14
C ALA A 87 -5.37 3.66 -14.92
N LYS A 88 -4.07 3.53 -15.17
CA LYS A 88 -3.30 4.41 -16.06
C LYS A 88 -3.51 4.09 -17.55
N GLY A 89 -4.32 3.10 -17.92
CA GLY A 89 -4.67 2.76 -19.31
C GLY A 89 -3.68 1.86 -20.02
N PHE A 90 -2.79 1.20 -19.29
CA PHE A 90 -1.93 0.17 -19.84
C PHE A 90 -2.65 -1.18 -19.87
N THR A 91 -2.33 -2.00 -20.86
CA THR A 91 -2.84 -3.37 -20.99
C THR A 91 -1.69 -4.36 -20.95
N GLN A 92 -1.84 -5.41 -20.18
CA GLN A 92 -0.81 -6.46 -20.15
C GLN A 92 -0.79 -7.21 -21.47
N SER A 93 0.41 -7.40 -22.04
CA SER A 93 0.65 -8.13 -23.29
C SER A 93 1.92 -8.96 -23.19
N ALA A 94 1.79 -10.26 -23.47
CA ALA A 94 2.95 -11.15 -23.51
C ALA A 94 3.76 -11.00 -24.83
N ALA A 95 3.14 -10.48 -25.87
CA ALA A 95 3.78 -10.30 -27.17
C ALA A 95 4.13 -8.83 -27.39
N ASN A 96 5.42 -8.55 -27.56
CA ASN A 96 5.96 -7.21 -27.87
C ASN A 96 5.38 -6.10 -26.99
N PRO A 97 5.54 -6.17 -25.66
CA PRO A 97 5.08 -5.10 -24.78
C PRO A 97 5.92 -3.84 -24.99
N ASP A 98 5.31 -2.66 -24.82
CA ASP A 98 6.04 -1.39 -24.89
C ASP A 98 6.92 -1.19 -23.64
N LEU A 99 6.46 -1.72 -22.49
CA LEU A 99 7.14 -1.58 -21.20
C LEU A 99 7.35 -2.93 -20.53
N LEU A 100 8.45 -3.03 -19.80
CA LEU A 100 8.63 -4.05 -18.76
C LEU A 100 8.41 -3.44 -17.39
N VAL A 101 7.67 -4.15 -16.55
CA VAL A 101 7.41 -3.79 -15.15
C VAL A 101 8.21 -4.70 -14.25
N GLY A 102 8.95 -4.11 -13.33
CA GLY A 102 9.62 -4.84 -12.26
C GLY A 102 9.45 -4.17 -10.92
N TYR A 103 9.62 -4.91 -9.83
CA TYR A 103 9.73 -4.31 -8.52
C TYR A 103 10.79 -4.99 -7.65
N VAL A 104 11.29 -4.22 -6.68
CA VAL A 104 12.13 -4.71 -5.59
C VAL A 104 11.47 -4.30 -4.28
N ALA A 105 11.24 -5.27 -3.40
CA ALA A 105 10.81 -5.03 -2.03
C ALA A 105 11.97 -5.33 -1.07
N GLY A 106 12.19 -4.49 -0.08
CA GLY A 106 13.29 -4.64 0.88
C GLY A 106 12.85 -4.41 2.32
N ILE A 107 13.52 -5.10 3.24
CA ILE A 107 13.42 -4.90 4.69
C ILE A 107 14.84 -4.71 5.23
N ASP A 108 15.05 -3.67 6.04
CA ASP A 108 16.26 -3.40 6.81
C ASP A 108 15.88 -3.26 8.29
N MET A 109 16.20 -4.27 9.07
CA MET A 109 15.90 -4.32 10.52
C MET A 109 16.88 -3.54 11.37
N ASP A 110 18.07 -3.17 10.83
CA ASP A 110 19.11 -2.40 11.52
C ASP A 110 19.18 -0.92 11.12
N SER A 111 18.21 -0.44 10.35
CA SER A 111 18.14 0.95 9.95
C SER A 111 18.10 1.91 11.14
N ILE A 112 18.86 3.01 11.07
CA ILE A 112 19.02 3.96 12.17
C ILE A 112 18.50 5.33 11.75
N GLU A 113 17.69 5.95 12.60
CA GLU A 113 17.20 7.32 12.39
C GLU A 113 17.42 8.22 13.61
N TYR A 114 17.50 9.54 13.35
CA TYR A 114 17.40 10.56 14.38
C TYR A 114 15.93 10.82 14.71
N LYS A 115 15.43 10.24 15.81
CA LYS A 115 14.09 10.51 16.32
C LYS A 115 14.10 11.40 17.56
N LYS A 116 13.10 12.27 17.66
CA LYS A 116 12.91 13.09 18.84
C LYS A 116 12.38 12.22 19.97
N ASN A 117 13.13 12.13 21.06
CA ASN A 117 12.67 11.43 22.26
C ASN A 117 11.44 12.16 22.82
N PRO A 118 10.30 11.48 23.05
CA PRO A 118 9.06 12.12 23.54
C PRO A 118 9.22 12.81 24.88
N GLU A 119 10.06 12.29 25.77
CA GLU A 119 10.25 12.78 27.13
C GLU A 119 11.27 13.94 27.18
N SER A 120 12.48 13.71 26.69
CA SER A 120 13.58 14.67 26.75
C SER A 120 13.53 15.77 25.68
N LYS A 121 12.71 15.57 24.62
CA LYS A 121 12.63 16.46 23.42
C LYS A 121 13.92 16.57 22.61
N ILE A 122 14.97 15.83 22.98
CA ILE A 122 16.25 15.77 22.28
C ILE A 122 16.16 14.74 21.15
N LYS A 123 16.83 15.01 20.02
CA LYS A 123 16.98 14.01 18.96
C LYS A 123 18.07 13.01 19.35
N VAL A 124 17.74 11.74 19.29
CA VAL A 124 18.65 10.61 19.57
C VAL A 124 18.64 9.63 18.40
N LEU A 125 19.73 8.90 18.22
CA LEU A 125 19.78 7.78 17.27
C LEU A 125 18.95 6.63 17.83
N GLN A 126 18.04 6.13 17.02
CA GLN A 126 17.22 4.96 17.35
C GLN A 126 17.24 3.99 16.19
N ASN A 127 17.24 2.69 16.53
CA ASN A 127 16.96 1.67 15.53
C ASN A 127 15.49 1.78 15.13
N VAL A 128 15.25 1.96 13.82
CA VAL A 128 13.91 2.11 13.24
C VAL A 128 13.87 1.25 11.99
N PRO A 129 13.47 -0.03 12.12
CA PRO A 129 13.37 -0.92 10.97
C PRO A 129 12.57 -0.34 9.82
N LYS A 130 13.07 -0.48 8.60
CA LYS A 130 12.50 0.09 7.39
C LYS A 130 12.09 -0.96 6.38
N GLY A 131 10.95 -0.72 5.74
CA GLY A 131 10.53 -1.40 4.53
C GLY A 131 10.62 -0.45 3.35
N ALA A 132 11.02 -0.97 2.21
CA ALA A 132 11.08 -0.25 0.95
C ALA A 132 10.38 -1.04 -0.17
N LEU A 133 9.72 -0.33 -1.06
CA LEU A 133 9.21 -0.87 -2.32
C LEU A 133 9.63 0.07 -3.44
N VAL A 134 10.30 -0.45 -4.45
CA VAL A 134 10.64 0.28 -5.68
C VAL A 134 9.97 -0.43 -6.85
N VAL A 135 9.20 0.31 -7.64
CA VAL A 135 8.59 -0.16 -8.90
C VAL A 135 9.24 0.57 -10.04
N VAL A 136 9.62 -0.14 -11.09
CA VAL A 136 10.32 0.42 -12.26
C VAL A 136 9.57 0.05 -13.53
N LEU A 137 9.39 1.03 -14.42
CA LEU A 137 8.95 0.84 -15.80
C LEU A 137 10.14 1.04 -16.73
N ILE A 138 10.40 0.04 -17.56
CA ILE A 138 11.53 -0.01 -18.48
C ILE A 138 10.99 -0.05 -19.90
N ASP A 139 11.47 0.84 -20.76
CA ASP A 139 11.18 0.83 -22.18
C ASP A 139 11.83 -0.41 -22.84
N THR A 140 11.06 -1.18 -23.61
CA THR A 140 11.55 -2.43 -24.20
C THR A 140 12.51 -2.24 -25.37
N ASP A 141 12.43 -1.10 -26.05
CA ASP A 141 13.28 -0.82 -27.19
C ASP A 141 14.68 -0.34 -26.75
N THR A 142 14.72 0.49 -25.72
CA THR A 142 15.97 1.10 -25.24
C THR A 142 16.58 0.38 -24.04
N LEU A 143 15.77 -0.38 -23.29
CA LEU A 143 16.11 -1.03 -22.02
C LEU A 143 16.49 -0.04 -20.91
N PHE A 144 16.09 1.24 -21.04
CA PHE A 144 16.27 2.24 -19.99
C PHE A 144 15.00 2.42 -19.17
N PRO A 145 15.15 2.71 -17.86
CA PRO A 145 14.02 3.11 -17.02
C PRO A 145 13.39 4.40 -17.54
N VAL A 146 12.07 4.41 -17.68
CA VAL A 146 11.29 5.59 -18.07
C VAL A 146 10.51 6.18 -16.92
N TRP A 147 10.28 5.38 -15.88
CA TRP A 147 9.67 5.81 -14.62
C TRP A 147 10.08 4.86 -13.50
N ALA A 148 10.29 5.43 -12.33
CA ALA A 148 10.47 4.68 -11.10
C ALA A 148 9.66 5.34 -9.98
N GLY A 149 9.00 4.52 -9.16
CA GLY A 149 8.34 4.94 -7.95
C GLY A 149 8.93 4.24 -6.75
N GLU A 150 9.01 4.95 -5.63
CA GLU A 150 9.55 4.44 -4.37
C GLU A 150 8.58 4.70 -3.23
N ALA A 151 8.43 3.72 -2.34
CA ALA A 151 7.77 3.85 -1.07
C ALA A 151 8.71 3.38 0.05
N LEU A 152 8.89 4.23 1.07
CA LEU A 152 9.63 3.92 2.29
C LEU A 152 8.69 3.97 3.48
N ALA A 153 8.75 2.98 4.37
CA ALA A 153 7.89 2.90 5.54
C ALA A 153 8.64 2.32 6.74
N GLU A 154 8.14 2.57 7.95
CA GLU A 154 8.62 1.85 9.14
C GLU A 154 8.01 0.45 9.16
N VAL A 155 8.82 -0.55 9.54
CA VAL A 155 8.32 -1.91 9.79
C VAL A 155 7.45 -1.87 11.04
N GLN A 156 6.20 -2.23 10.90
CA GLN A 156 5.24 -2.24 12.00
C GLN A 156 5.36 -3.55 12.79
N LYS A 157 5.30 -3.46 14.12
CA LYS A 157 5.22 -4.63 15.00
C LYS A 157 3.77 -5.12 15.10
N ASN A 158 3.59 -6.44 15.18
CA ASN A 158 2.26 -7.06 15.33
C ASN A 158 1.24 -6.66 14.24
N ILE A 159 1.71 -6.51 13.01
CA ILE A 159 0.85 -6.13 11.89
C ILE A 159 -0.01 -7.32 11.45
N THR A 160 -1.30 -7.08 11.19
CA THR A 160 -2.20 -8.08 10.61
C THR A 160 -2.08 -8.13 9.09
N ALA A 161 -2.49 -9.23 8.48
CA ALA A 161 -2.56 -9.38 7.02
C ALA A 161 -3.39 -8.25 6.37
N GLU A 162 -4.52 -7.88 6.99
CA GLU A 162 -5.39 -6.79 6.52
C GLU A 162 -4.68 -5.43 6.59
N SER A 163 -4.03 -5.13 7.71
CA SER A 163 -3.27 -3.88 7.86
C SER A 163 -2.10 -3.82 6.88
N THR A 164 -1.40 -4.94 6.65
CA THR A 164 -0.34 -5.03 5.63
C THR A 164 -0.90 -4.69 4.24
N LYS A 165 -1.99 -5.35 3.83
CA LYS A 165 -2.64 -5.07 2.53
C LYS A 165 -3.05 -3.61 2.39
N GLY A 166 -3.64 -3.02 3.42
CA GLY A 166 -4.04 -1.61 3.39
C GLY A 166 -2.86 -0.65 3.25
N ARG A 167 -1.72 -0.94 3.90
CA ARG A 167 -0.49 -0.15 3.76
C ARG A 167 0.13 -0.29 2.37
N LEU A 168 0.18 -1.51 1.83
CA LEU A 168 0.66 -1.76 0.47
C LEU A 168 -0.23 -1.08 -0.58
N ASP A 169 -1.55 -1.18 -0.42
CA ASP A 169 -2.52 -0.51 -1.29
C ASP A 169 -2.31 1.01 -1.31
N TYR A 170 -2.18 1.62 -0.14
CA TYR A 170 -1.88 3.04 -0.01
C TYR A 170 -0.56 3.41 -0.70
N ALA A 171 0.52 2.66 -0.44
CA ALA A 171 1.84 2.94 -0.99
C ALA A 171 1.84 2.88 -2.52
N VAL A 172 1.31 1.79 -3.11
CA VAL A 172 1.27 1.59 -4.56
C VAL A 172 0.36 2.62 -5.22
N SER A 173 -0.85 2.85 -4.69
CA SER A 173 -1.76 3.84 -5.26
C SER A 173 -1.18 5.26 -5.24
N LYS A 174 -0.53 5.67 -4.15
CA LYS A 174 0.11 6.98 -4.04
C LYS A 174 1.29 7.13 -4.99
N MET A 175 2.12 6.10 -5.08
CA MET A 175 3.27 6.06 -6.00
C MET A 175 2.82 6.26 -7.45
N PHE A 176 1.81 5.52 -7.90
CA PHE A 176 1.27 5.66 -9.25
C PHE A 176 0.48 6.97 -9.46
N ALA A 177 -0.09 7.56 -8.40
CA ALA A 177 -0.73 8.87 -8.52
C ALA A 177 0.27 9.96 -8.95
N GLU A 178 1.53 9.86 -8.55
CA GLU A 178 2.61 10.79 -8.94
C GLU A 178 3.15 10.53 -10.37
N MET A 179 2.83 9.40 -10.98
CA MET A 179 3.25 9.07 -12.35
C MET A 179 2.59 10.03 -13.35
N PRO A 180 3.38 10.80 -14.14
CA PRO A 180 2.83 11.70 -15.13
C PRO A 180 2.08 10.95 -16.25
N ARG A 181 1.08 11.64 -16.80
CA ARG A 181 0.32 11.17 -17.96
C ARG A 181 0.36 12.16 -19.09
#